data_60e9ffc5b9cde79cd9fe8130fb111f26
#
_entry.id   60e9ffc5b9cde79cd9fe8130fb111f26
#
_cell.length_a   1.000
_cell.length_b   1.000
_cell.length_c   1.000
_cell.angle_alpha   90.00
_cell.angle_beta   90.00
_cell.angle_gamma   90.00
#
_symmetry.space_group_name_H-M   'P 1'
#
loop_
_entity.id
_entity.type
_entity.pdbx_description
1 polymer ?
#
loop_
_entity_poly.entity_id
_entity_poly.type
_entity_poly.pdbx_seq_one_letter_code
_entity_poly.pdbx_strand_id
1 'polypeptide(L)'
;MATRREGEAQELSLIDESILQRFQDRFSEANCIYLSCLGTEEGLITDSFGDETARHYFQEQIGQAAYMSLLAKAKGSIVENLVEEELPQKHIKLCAVSTRIEGRTQIIWIVTAVISERLEEGEELPEGIVATTEERFYRSMQFLEYLSKSLFVIKMDEQIAQDALQQ
;
A
#
# COMPACT_ATOMS: atom_id res chain seq x y z
N MET A 1 -2.50 16.09 -27.76
CA MET A 1 -3.24 15.25 -26.80
C MET A 1 -2.63 13.86 -26.60
N ALA A 2 -2.05 13.23 -27.61
CA ALA A 2 -1.36 11.94 -27.46
C ALA A 2 -0.09 12.03 -26.58
N THR A 3 0.62 13.14 -26.60
CA THR A 3 1.86 13.37 -25.86
C THR A 3 1.70 13.48 -24.35
N ARG A 4 0.51 13.83 -23.86
CA ARG A 4 0.26 13.96 -22.41
C ARG A 4 0.00 12.60 -21.75
N ARG A 5 -0.64 11.67 -22.47
CA ARG A 5 -0.87 10.30 -22.00
C ARG A 5 0.40 9.46 -21.99
N GLU A 6 1.27 9.66 -22.97
CA GLU A 6 2.56 8.98 -23.04
C GLU A 6 3.51 9.45 -21.94
N GLY A 7 3.49 10.73 -21.58
CA GLY A 7 4.26 11.27 -20.46
C GLY A 7 3.79 10.77 -19.11
N GLU A 8 2.48 10.67 -18.89
CA GLU A 8 1.89 10.14 -17.65
C GLU A 8 2.15 8.63 -17.50
N ALA A 9 2.06 7.87 -18.59
CA ALA A 9 2.40 6.45 -18.61
C ALA A 9 3.90 6.21 -18.36
N GLN A 10 4.79 7.11 -18.79
CA GLN A 10 6.22 7.04 -18.54
C GLN A 10 6.59 7.39 -17.09
N GLU A 11 5.87 8.30 -16.42
CA GLU A 11 6.07 8.60 -14.99
C GLU A 11 5.71 7.40 -14.12
N LEU A 12 4.64 6.67 -14.44
CA LEU A 12 4.24 5.45 -13.75
C LEU A 12 5.19 4.28 -13.99
N SER A 13 5.96 4.30 -15.10
CA SER A 13 6.92 3.24 -15.45
C SER A 13 8.31 3.42 -14.83
N LEU A 14 8.53 4.47 -14.01
CA LEU A 14 9.80 4.68 -13.31
C LEU A 14 10.15 3.52 -12.37
N ILE A 15 9.14 2.87 -11.81
CA ILE A 15 9.34 1.68 -11.00
C ILE A 15 8.60 0.51 -11.66
N ASP A 16 9.36 -0.52 -12.00
CA ASP A 16 8.83 -1.77 -12.55
C ASP A 16 7.85 -2.41 -11.56
N GLU A 17 6.72 -2.89 -12.05
CA GLU A 17 5.72 -3.60 -11.25
C GLU A 17 6.33 -4.79 -10.50
N SER A 18 7.31 -5.48 -11.08
CA SER A 18 8.01 -6.58 -10.44
C SER A 18 8.81 -6.14 -9.22
N ILE A 19 9.36 -4.93 -9.24
CA ILE A 19 10.07 -4.33 -8.09
C ILE A 19 9.08 -3.99 -6.98
N LEU A 20 7.94 -3.39 -7.34
CA LEU A 20 6.88 -3.08 -6.38
C LEU A 20 6.30 -4.35 -5.75
N GLN A 21 6.07 -5.39 -6.56
CA GLN A 21 5.56 -6.67 -6.06
C GLN A 21 6.54 -7.31 -5.06
N ARG A 22 7.82 -7.32 -5.39
CA ARG A 22 8.86 -7.90 -4.54
C ARG A 22 9.02 -7.11 -3.23
N PHE A 23 9.03 -5.78 -3.33
CA PHE A 23 9.07 -4.91 -2.16
C PHE A 23 7.86 -5.15 -1.26
N GLN A 24 6.66 -5.18 -1.84
CA GLN A 24 5.41 -5.44 -1.14
C GLN A 24 5.45 -6.74 -0.36
N ASP A 25 5.82 -7.82 -1.04
CA ASP A 25 5.76 -9.16 -0.46
C ASP A 25 6.77 -9.32 0.69
N ARG A 26 7.97 -8.81 0.51
CA ARG A 26 9.00 -8.83 1.55
C ARG A 26 8.66 -7.95 2.75
N PHE A 27 8.16 -6.77 2.49
CA PHE A 27 7.76 -5.84 3.55
C PHE A 27 6.57 -6.41 4.35
N SER A 28 5.58 -6.95 3.66
CA SER A 28 4.43 -7.59 4.29
C SER A 28 4.83 -8.75 5.20
N GLU A 29 5.67 -9.65 4.68
CA GLU A 29 6.14 -10.82 5.43
C GLU A 29 6.94 -10.41 6.67
N ALA A 30 7.85 -9.46 6.53
CA ALA A 30 8.72 -9.00 7.61
C ALA A 30 7.95 -8.30 8.74
N ASN A 31 6.84 -7.64 8.42
CA ASN A 31 6.09 -6.80 9.36
C ASN A 31 4.73 -7.39 9.77
N CYS A 32 4.41 -8.58 9.31
CA CYS A 32 3.13 -9.26 9.59
C CYS A 32 1.91 -8.42 9.23
N ILE A 33 1.97 -7.78 8.06
CA ILE A 33 0.89 -6.98 7.47
C ILE A 33 0.61 -7.48 6.07
N TYR A 34 -0.51 -7.03 5.51
CA TYR A 34 -0.95 -7.46 4.19
C TYR A 34 -1.13 -6.24 3.30
N LEU A 35 -0.27 -6.13 2.29
CA LEU A 35 -0.24 -4.98 1.39
C LEU A 35 -0.83 -5.30 0.02
N SER A 36 -1.44 -4.30 -0.57
CA SER A 36 -1.67 -4.20 -2.01
C SER A 36 -1.31 -2.80 -2.47
N CYS A 37 -0.93 -2.66 -3.74
CA CYS A 37 -0.52 -1.38 -4.31
C CYS A 37 -1.50 -0.96 -5.41
N LEU A 38 -2.00 0.26 -5.30
CA LEU A 38 -2.89 0.87 -6.28
C LEU A 38 -2.18 1.99 -7.02
N GLY A 39 -2.41 2.06 -8.32
CA GLY A 39 -2.09 3.26 -9.11
C GLY A 39 -3.16 4.33 -8.92
N THR A 40 -2.87 5.54 -9.35
CA THR A 40 -3.80 6.67 -9.20
C THR A 40 -5.00 6.56 -10.12
N GLU A 41 -4.89 5.87 -11.26
CA GLU A 41 -5.93 5.81 -12.28
C GLU A 41 -6.38 4.39 -12.66
N GLU A 42 -5.53 3.37 -12.49
CA GLU A 42 -5.73 2.05 -13.10
C GLU A 42 -6.05 0.90 -12.12
N GLY A 43 -6.33 1.16 -10.85
CA GLY A 43 -6.59 0.12 -9.89
C GLY A 43 -5.32 -0.60 -9.41
N LEU A 44 -5.41 -1.90 -9.16
CA LEU A 44 -4.28 -2.68 -8.61
C LEU A 44 -3.10 -2.76 -9.57
N ILE A 45 -1.92 -2.38 -9.08
CA ILE A 45 -0.63 -2.55 -9.78
C ILE A 45 -0.01 -3.90 -9.41
N THR A 46 -0.14 -4.31 -8.15
CA THR A 46 0.41 -5.57 -7.62
C THR A 46 -0.69 -6.55 -7.31
N ASP A 47 -0.34 -7.83 -7.25
CA ASP A 47 -1.21 -8.84 -6.64
C ASP A 47 -1.12 -8.68 -5.12
N SER A 48 -2.27 -8.64 -4.45
CA SER A 48 -2.34 -8.49 -3.00
C SER A 48 -1.52 -9.57 -2.29
N PHE A 49 -0.76 -9.17 -1.27
CA PHE A 49 0.04 -10.11 -0.49
C PHE A 49 -0.86 -11.10 0.25
N GLY A 50 -0.37 -12.33 0.35
CA GLY A 50 -1.04 -13.41 1.04
C GLY A 50 -1.59 -14.46 0.08
N ASP A 51 -1.92 -15.61 0.63
CA ASP A 51 -2.56 -16.68 -0.11
C ASP A 51 -4.06 -16.40 -0.31
N GLU A 52 -4.74 -17.30 -0.99
CA GLU A 52 -6.17 -17.19 -1.26
C GLU A 52 -7.00 -17.16 0.04
N THR A 53 -6.59 -17.90 1.06
CA THR A 53 -7.25 -17.91 2.36
C THR A 53 -7.18 -16.55 3.04
N ALA A 54 -6.01 -15.90 3.04
CA ALA A 54 -5.82 -14.57 3.61
C ALA A 54 -6.62 -13.52 2.85
N ARG A 55 -6.57 -13.53 1.53
CA ARG A 55 -7.32 -12.60 0.69
C ARG A 55 -8.83 -12.70 0.95
N HIS A 56 -9.34 -13.91 1.01
CA HIS A 56 -10.76 -14.16 1.25
C HIS A 56 -11.16 -13.72 2.66
N TYR A 57 -10.35 -14.00 3.65
CA TYR A 57 -10.58 -13.59 5.04
C TYR A 57 -10.72 -12.07 5.15
N PHE A 58 -9.78 -11.31 4.61
CA PHE A 58 -9.84 -9.85 4.67
C PHE A 58 -10.99 -9.27 3.86
N GLN A 59 -11.32 -9.85 2.72
CA GLN A 59 -12.49 -9.43 1.94
C GLN A 59 -13.79 -9.59 2.71
N GLU A 60 -13.96 -10.70 3.41
CA GLU A 60 -15.15 -10.94 4.24
C GLU A 60 -15.20 -10.03 5.46
N GLN A 61 -14.07 -9.82 6.14
CA GLN A 61 -14.00 -9.01 7.35
C GLN A 61 -14.21 -7.53 7.08
N ILE A 62 -13.69 -7.03 5.98
CA ILE A 62 -13.66 -5.60 5.67
C ILE A 62 -14.88 -5.17 4.86
N GLY A 63 -15.19 -5.89 3.79
CA GLY A 63 -16.27 -5.55 2.88
C GLY A 63 -15.90 -4.42 1.90
N GLN A 64 -16.60 -4.41 0.76
CA GLN A 64 -16.31 -3.49 -0.34
C GLN A 64 -16.55 -2.02 0.03
N ALA A 65 -17.59 -1.74 0.83
CA ALA A 65 -17.94 -0.38 1.22
C ALA A 65 -16.82 0.32 2.00
N ALA A 66 -16.15 -0.42 2.90
CA ALA A 66 -15.02 0.12 3.68
C ALA A 66 -13.82 0.43 2.80
N TYR A 67 -13.49 -0.43 1.83
CA TYR A 67 -12.44 -0.16 0.84
C TYR A 67 -12.74 1.08 0.02
N MET A 68 -13.96 1.24 -0.46
CA MET A 68 -14.38 2.41 -1.24
C MET A 68 -14.30 3.69 -0.43
N SER A 69 -14.72 3.64 0.83
CA SER A 69 -14.61 4.77 1.77
C SER A 69 -13.15 5.17 2.01
N LEU A 70 -12.28 4.18 2.24
CA LEU A 70 -10.85 4.42 2.43
C LEU A 70 -10.21 5.07 1.20
N LEU A 71 -10.51 4.58 0.01
CA LEU A 71 -9.98 5.12 -1.24
C LEU A 71 -10.43 6.56 -1.46
N ALA A 72 -11.68 6.87 -1.17
CA ALA A 72 -12.20 8.23 -1.26
C ALA A 72 -11.46 9.18 -0.31
N LYS A 73 -11.20 8.74 0.93
CA LYS A 73 -10.41 9.51 1.90
C LYS A 73 -8.96 9.72 1.44
N ALA A 74 -8.32 8.67 0.94
CA ALA A 74 -6.94 8.74 0.45
C ALA A 74 -6.79 9.69 -0.74
N LYS A 75 -7.69 9.63 -1.70
CA LYS A 75 -7.69 10.50 -2.88
C LYS A 75 -8.07 11.94 -2.56
N GLY A 76 -8.93 12.15 -1.55
CA GLY A 76 -9.36 13.48 -1.13
C GLY A 76 -8.38 14.20 -0.21
N SER A 77 -7.43 13.48 0.40
CA SER A 77 -6.44 14.08 1.30
C SER A 77 -5.23 14.57 0.52
N ILE A 78 -4.91 15.84 0.63
CA ILE A 78 -3.72 16.48 0.05
C ILE A 78 -2.61 16.72 1.07
N VAL A 79 -2.91 16.59 2.35
CA VAL A 79 -1.99 16.90 3.46
C VAL A 79 -1.50 15.63 4.15
N GLU A 80 -2.41 14.68 4.37
CA GLU A 80 -2.10 13.45 5.10
C GLU A 80 -1.77 12.31 4.13
N ASN A 81 -0.62 11.69 4.33
CA ASN A 81 -0.19 10.53 3.56
C ASN A 81 -0.73 9.20 4.13
N LEU A 82 -1.14 9.22 5.39
CA LEU A 82 -1.72 8.07 6.08
C LEU A 82 -3.17 8.37 6.43
N VAL A 83 -4.09 7.55 5.95
CA VAL A 83 -5.50 7.60 6.32
C VAL A 83 -5.96 6.23 6.80
N GLU A 84 -6.81 6.20 7.79
CA GLU A 84 -7.33 4.99 8.40
C GLU A 84 -8.86 4.95 8.28
N GLU A 85 -9.39 3.76 7.98
CA GLU A 85 -10.82 3.50 8.00
C GLU A 85 -11.18 2.72 9.26
N GLU A 86 -12.12 3.22 10.06
CA GLU A 86 -12.62 2.48 11.20
C GLU A 86 -13.58 1.38 10.76
N LEU A 87 -13.36 0.19 11.29
CA LEU A 87 -14.15 -1.00 10.99
C LEU A 87 -14.94 -1.43 12.22
N PRO A 88 -16.13 -2.06 12.03
CA PRO A 88 -16.86 -2.68 13.13
C PRO A 88 -16.02 -3.76 13.84
N GLN A 89 -15.23 -4.52 13.10
CA GLN A 89 -14.31 -5.51 13.63
C GLN A 89 -13.06 -4.83 14.18
N LYS A 90 -12.97 -4.72 15.50
CA LYS A 90 -11.89 -3.99 16.16
C LYS A 90 -10.51 -4.61 16.02
N HIS A 91 -10.45 -5.91 15.73
CA HIS A 91 -9.19 -6.63 15.55
C HIS A 91 -8.59 -6.46 14.15
N ILE A 92 -9.30 -5.84 13.21
CA ILE A 92 -8.82 -5.59 11.85
C ILE A 92 -8.49 -4.10 11.69
N LYS A 93 -7.33 -3.81 11.15
CA LYS A 93 -6.93 -2.46 10.74
C LYS A 93 -6.92 -2.36 9.21
N LEU A 94 -7.42 -1.25 8.72
CA LEU A 94 -7.44 -0.92 7.29
C LEU A 94 -6.95 0.52 7.12
N CYS A 95 -5.82 0.67 6.44
CA CYS A 95 -5.19 1.98 6.22
C CYS A 95 -4.77 2.12 4.75
N ALA A 96 -4.63 3.36 4.32
CA ALA A 96 -4.00 3.71 3.05
C ALA A 96 -2.80 4.61 3.31
N VAL A 97 -1.68 4.29 2.67
CA VAL A 97 -0.45 5.09 2.71
C VAL A 97 -0.16 5.56 1.30
N SER A 98 -0.25 6.87 1.09
CA SER A 98 0.01 7.48 -0.21
C SER A 98 1.48 7.87 -0.32
N THR A 99 2.10 7.49 -1.44
CA THR A 99 3.47 7.91 -1.76
C THR A 99 3.38 9.11 -2.69
N ARG A 100 3.77 10.27 -2.20
CA ARG A 100 3.73 11.55 -2.94
C ARG A 100 5.12 12.08 -3.17
N ILE A 101 5.38 12.50 -4.40
CA ILE A 101 6.60 13.16 -4.82
C ILE A 101 6.21 14.52 -5.41
N GLU A 102 6.76 15.59 -4.85
CA GLU A 102 6.46 16.97 -5.29
C GLU A 102 4.95 17.27 -5.34
N GLY A 103 4.22 16.82 -4.33
CA GLY A 103 2.78 17.02 -4.22
C GLY A 103 1.92 16.12 -5.10
N ARG A 104 2.52 15.22 -5.88
CA ARG A 104 1.81 14.27 -6.74
C ARG A 104 1.81 12.89 -6.13
N THR A 105 0.64 12.28 -6.03
CA THR A 105 0.50 10.89 -5.60
C THR A 105 0.98 9.96 -6.70
N GLN A 106 1.95 9.13 -6.39
CA GLN A 106 2.50 8.13 -7.31
C GLN A 106 1.75 6.81 -7.19
N ILE A 107 1.63 6.31 -5.99
CA ILE A 107 0.93 5.07 -5.65
C ILE A 107 0.24 5.22 -4.30
N ILE A 108 -0.71 4.32 -4.06
CA ILE A 108 -1.39 4.20 -2.77
C ILE A 108 -1.24 2.75 -2.30
N TRP A 109 -0.62 2.57 -1.14
CA TRP A 109 -0.57 1.28 -0.47
C TRP A 109 -1.82 1.07 0.35
N ILE A 110 -2.52 -0.04 0.13
CA ILE A 110 -3.61 -0.48 0.99
C ILE A 110 -3.02 -1.47 1.99
N VAL A 111 -3.23 -1.21 3.26
CA VAL A 111 -2.63 -1.98 4.35
C VAL A 111 -3.72 -2.58 5.20
N THR A 112 -3.71 -3.89 5.33
CA THR A 112 -4.60 -4.62 6.25
C THR A 112 -3.75 -5.39 7.25
N ALA A 113 -4.25 -5.51 8.47
CA ALA A 113 -3.60 -6.28 9.52
C ALA A 113 -4.61 -6.78 10.55
N VAL A 114 -4.22 -7.87 11.21
CA VAL A 114 -4.91 -8.37 12.39
C VAL A 114 -4.13 -7.90 13.61
N ILE A 115 -4.80 -7.24 14.55
CA ILE A 115 -4.17 -6.73 15.77
C ILE A 115 -4.38 -7.73 16.90
N SER A 116 -3.29 -8.34 17.35
CA SER A 116 -3.31 -9.42 18.33
C SER A 116 -3.95 -9.03 19.66
N GLU A 117 -3.73 -7.79 20.12
CA GLU A 117 -4.24 -7.28 21.37
C GLU A 117 -5.77 -7.10 21.38
N ARG A 118 -6.38 -7.08 20.21
CA ARG A 118 -7.83 -6.87 20.05
C ARG A 118 -8.58 -8.14 19.67
N LEU A 119 -7.87 -9.27 19.56
CA LEU A 119 -8.50 -10.56 19.37
C LEU A 119 -9.21 -10.97 20.68
N GLU A 120 -10.43 -11.47 20.54
CA GLU A 120 -11.18 -12.01 21.67
C GLU A 120 -10.56 -13.33 22.14
N GLU A 121 -10.72 -13.62 23.43
CA GLU A 121 -10.23 -14.86 24.03
C GLU A 121 -10.89 -16.06 23.35
N GLY A 122 -10.07 -16.96 22.79
CA GLY A 122 -10.55 -18.15 22.07
C GLY A 122 -10.85 -17.90 20.59
N GLU A 123 -10.67 -16.69 20.08
CA GLU A 123 -10.83 -16.39 18.66
C GLU A 123 -9.66 -16.96 17.88
N GLU A 124 -9.95 -17.88 16.96
CA GLU A 124 -8.94 -18.49 16.10
C GLU A 124 -8.91 -17.82 14.73
N LEU A 125 -7.69 -17.50 14.26
CA LEU A 125 -7.48 -17.02 12.90
C LEU A 125 -7.35 -18.22 11.94
N PRO A 126 -7.76 -18.06 10.68
CA PRO A 126 -7.48 -19.07 9.67
C PRO A 126 -5.99 -19.38 9.58
N GLU A 127 -5.65 -20.61 9.24
CA GLU A 127 -4.26 -21.04 9.10
C GLU A 127 -3.52 -20.17 8.08
N GLY A 128 -2.31 -19.74 8.44
CA GLY A 128 -1.46 -18.90 7.58
C GLY A 128 -1.67 -17.40 7.76
N ILE A 129 -2.68 -16.98 8.50
CA ILE A 129 -2.89 -15.56 8.82
C ILE A 129 -2.16 -15.24 10.13
N VAL A 130 -1.26 -14.26 10.05
CA VAL A 130 -0.47 -13.82 11.20
C VAL A 130 -0.97 -12.47 11.69
N ALA A 131 -0.95 -12.30 13.02
CA ALA A 131 -1.31 -11.04 13.67
C ALA A 131 -0.05 -10.23 14.00
N THR A 132 -0.23 -8.94 14.17
CA THR A 132 0.81 -8.03 14.65
C THR A 132 0.28 -7.24 15.84
N THR A 133 1.18 -6.55 16.54
CA THR A 133 0.76 -5.63 17.60
C THR A 133 0.39 -4.27 17.03
N GLU A 134 -0.41 -3.51 17.75
CA GLU A 134 -0.80 -2.15 17.33
C GLU A 134 0.42 -1.24 17.16
N GLU A 135 1.38 -1.32 18.10
CA GLU A 135 2.61 -0.55 18.03
C GLU A 135 3.43 -0.89 16.77
N ARG A 136 3.63 -2.18 16.49
CA ARG A 136 4.34 -2.63 15.28
C ARG A 136 3.62 -2.20 14.01
N PHE A 137 2.32 -2.25 14.02
CA PHE A 137 1.50 -1.83 12.88
C PHE A 137 1.77 -0.37 12.51
N TYR A 138 1.63 0.55 13.46
CA TYR A 138 1.83 1.98 13.18
C TYR A 138 3.28 2.31 12.85
N ARG A 139 4.22 1.63 13.50
CA ARG A 139 5.64 1.77 13.16
C ARG A 139 5.92 1.30 11.74
N SER A 140 5.31 0.21 11.31
CA SER A 140 5.43 -0.29 9.94
C SER A 140 4.86 0.70 8.91
N MET A 141 3.77 1.39 9.24
CA MET A 141 3.19 2.43 8.36
C MET A 141 4.17 3.58 8.14
N GLN A 142 4.83 4.03 9.18
CA GLN A 142 5.85 5.10 9.08
C GLN A 142 7.04 4.66 8.22
N PHE A 143 7.50 3.42 8.38
CA PHE A 143 8.56 2.85 7.55
C PHE A 143 8.14 2.70 6.10
N LEU A 144 6.92 2.24 5.87
CA LEU A 144 6.39 2.07 4.53
C LEU A 144 6.37 3.40 3.76
N GLU A 145 5.89 4.45 4.40
CA GLU A 145 5.87 5.79 3.82
C GLU A 145 7.29 6.24 3.43
N TYR A 146 8.22 6.13 4.34
CA TYR A 146 9.61 6.53 4.11
C TYR A 146 10.29 5.71 3.02
N LEU A 147 10.23 4.38 3.10
CA LEU A 147 10.88 3.49 2.15
C LEU A 147 10.30 3.59 0.76
N SER A 148 8.98 3.69 0.65
CA SER A 148 8.30 3.84 -0.63
C SER A 148 8.70 5.15 -1.32
N LYS A 149 8.71 6.25 -0.58
CA LYS A 149 9.14 7.54 -1.10
C LYS A 149 10.60 7.51 -1.54
N SER A 150 11.48 6.90 -0.75
CA SER A 150 12.90 6.76 -1.07
C SER A 150 13.12 5.97 -2.36
N LEU A 151 12.34 4.92 -2.58
CA LEU A 151 12.41 4.10 -3.79
C LEU A 151 12.12 4.93 -5.04
N PHE A 152 11.07 5.77 -5.01
CA PHE A 152 10.71 6.65 -6.12
C PHE A 152 11.77 7.73 -6.36
N VAL A 153 12.29 8.34 -5.30
CA VAL A 153 13.33 9.37 -5.39
C VAL A 153 14.60 8.81 -6.03
N ILE A 154 15.05 7.64 -5.63
CA ILE A 154 16.22 6.97 -6.21
C ILE A 154 16.01 6.71 -7.72
N LYS A 155 14.84 6.23 -8.11
CA LYS A 155 14.53 5.96 -9.51
C LYS A 155 14.48 7.25 -10.35
N MET A 156 13.95 8.33 -9.82
CA MET A 156 13.95 9.64 -10.48
C MET A 156 15.37 10.16 -10.68
N ASP A 157 16.23 10.04 -9.68
CA ASP A 157 17.63 10.46 -9.76
C ASP A 157 18.41 9.64 -10.79
N GLU A 158 18.19 8.33 -10.87
CA GLU A 158 18.77 7.47 -11.91
C GLU A 158 18.32 7.90 -13.30
N GLN A 159 17.06 8.23 -13.48
CA GLN A 159 16.52 8.67 -14.77
C GLN A 159 17.13 10.00 -15.21
N ILE A 160 17.24 10.96 -14.31
CA ILE A 160 17.89 12.26 -14.57
C ILE A 160 19.35 12.06 -15.00
N ALA A 161 20.08 11.19 -14.29
CA ALA A 161 21.46 10.89 -14.59
C ALA A 161 21.62 10.23 -15.98
N GLN A 162 20.73 9.28 -16.32
CA GLN A 162 20.71 8.64 -17.64
C GLN A 162 20.41 9.63 -18.76
N ASP A 163 19.43 10.51 -18.56
CA ASP A 163 19.06 11.53 -19.54
C ASP A 163 20.21 12.52 -19.76
N ALA A 164 20.95 12.88 -18.73
CA ALA A 164 22.11 13.76 -18.80
C ALA A 164 23.26 13.11 -19.59
N LEU A 165 23.44 11.78 -19.50
CA LEU A 165 24.48 11.06 -20.22
C LEU A 165 24.17 10.87 -21.71
N GLN A 166 22.90 10.98 -22.10
CA GLN A 166 22.46 10.86 -23.50
C GLN A 166 22.52 12.19 -24.27
N GLN A 167 22.81 13.27 -23.60
CA GLN A 167 23.05 14.56 -24.22
C GLN A 167 24.55 14.76 -24.49
#